data_20df00334d01ca2ae5c946c4a938c5f3
#
_entry.id   20df00334d01ca2ae5c946c4a938c5f3
#
_cell.length_a   1.000
_cell.length_b   1.000
_cell.length_c   1.000
_cell.angle_alpha   90.00
_cell.angle_beta   90.00
_cell.angle_gamma   90.00
#
_symmetry.space_group_name_H-M   'P 1'
#
loop_
_entity.id
_entity.type
_entity.pdbx_description
1 polymer ?
#
loop_
_entity_poly.entity_id
_entity_poly.type
_entity_poly.pdbx_seq_one_letter_code
_entity_poly.pdbx_strand_id
1 'polypeptide(L)'
;MKKQFFPLYLSLILCCGWDLYASENTNPIIGTWVFQSMTTTYYSDPQETETIDKDDDYSETLIFAADGTFNYKGSSAGEADQGSGSWSANENQLTTIVGTEKTIGEYTVADGVLTITTDEEETDEYFATKSNVVYQKQ
;
A
#
# COMPACT_ATOMS: atom_id res chain seq x y z
N MET A 1 -32.35 61.09 0.28
CA MET A 1 -32.19 60.37 -0.25
C MET A 1 -31.13 59.85 -0.58
N LYS A 2 -30.75 58.90 -0.45
CA LYS A 2 -30.20 58.16 -0.46
C LYS A 2 -29.39 57.47 -0.66
N LYS A 3 -28.83 56.76 -0.65
CA LYS A 3 -28.35 55.84 -0.92
C LYS A 3 -27.41 55.39 -0.62
N GLN A 4 -27.06 54.42 -0.49
CA GLN A 4 -26.55 53.58 -0.20
C GLN A 4 -26.04 52.66 -0.82
N PHE A 5 -25.20 52.03 -0.60
CA PHE A 5 -24.57 51.21 -1.04
C PHE A 5 -23.58 50.72 -0.63
N PHE A 6 -23.29 49.87 -0.46
CA PHE A 6 -23.15 48.70 -0.68
C PHE A 6 -22.00 48.24 -1.11
N PRO A 7 -21.21 47.79 -0.45
CA PRO A 7 -20.24 47.04 -0.96
C PRO A 7 -20.17 45.79 -0.28
N LEU A 8 -20.92 45.02 -0.71
CA LEU A 8 -21.02 43.92 -0.05
C LEU A 8 -20.57 42.76 -0.75
N TYR A 9 -19.68 42.87 -1.57
CA TYR A 9 -19.44 41.86 -2.43
C TYR A 9 -18.12 41.27 -2.41
N LEU A 10 -17.36 41.65 -1.48
CA LEU A 10 -16.02 41.25 -1.64
C LEU A 10 -15.63 40.11 -0.77
N SER A 11 -16.49 39.74 0.10
CA SER A 11 -16.07 38.72 1.05
C SER A 11 -16.38 37.32 0.64
N LEU A 12 -17.01 37.19 -0.50
CA LEU A 12 -17.40 35.86 -0.85
C LEU A 12 -16.40 35.09 -1.66
N ILE A 13 -15.42 35.74 -2.11
CA ILE A 13 -14.55 35.11 -3.07
C ILE A 13 -13.39 34.36 -2.43
N LEU A 14 -13.19 34.65 -1.18
CA LEU A 14 -12.06 34.05 -0.52
C LEU A 14 -12.30 32.67 0.00
N CYS A 15 -13.52 32.25 0.08
CA CYS A 15 -13.80 30.96 0.67
C CYS A 15 -13.61 29.79 -0.27
N CYS A 16 -13.61 30.06 -1.55
CA CYS A 16 -13.54 28.96 -2.51
C CYS A 16 -12.13 28.51 -2.84
N GLY A 17 -11.17 29.28 -2.45
CA GLY A 17 -9.80 28.92 -2.78
C GLY A 17 -9.16 27.94 -1.84
N TRP A 18 -9.78 27.69 -0.72
CA TRP A 18 -9.12 26.90 0.31
C TRP A 18 -9.44 25.44 0.25
N ASP A 19 -10.54 25.12 -0.35
CA ASP A 19 -10.92 23.72 -0.49
C ASP A 19 -10.15 23.01 -1.60
N LEU A 20 -9.50 23.77 -2.44
CA LEU A 20 -8.67 23.21 -3.50
C LEU A 20 -7.32 22.73 -3.02
N TYR A 21 -6.98 23.04 -1.79
CA TYR A 21 -5.74 22.61 -1.16
C TYR A 21 -6.00 21.58 -0.07
N ALA A 22 -7.15 20.94 -0.12
CA ALA A 22 -7.40 19.82 0.74
C ALA A 22 -6.35 18.76 0.49
N SER A 23 -5.64 18.48 1.51
CA SER A 23 -4.57 17.53 1.69
C SER A 23 -4.31 16.58 0.54
N GLU A 24 -3.25 16.80 -0.18
CA GLU A 24 -2.65 15.74 -0.98
C GLU A 24 -2.36 14.57 -0.05
N ASN A 25 -2.69 13.38 -0.48
CA ASN A 25 -2.30 12.20 0.25
C ASN A 25 -0.78 12.07 0.12
N THR A 26 -0.08 12.40 1.19
CA THR A 26 1.38 12.39 1.25
C THR A 26 1.94 11.15 1.92
N ASN A 27 1.16 10.08 2.01
CA ASN A 27 1.62 8.84 2.61
C ASN A 27 2.87 8.33 1.87
N PRO A 28 3.95 8.04 2.58
CA PRO A 28 5.21 7.64 1.96
C PRO A 28 5.14 6.34 1.17
N ILE A 29 4.09 5.55 1.33
CA ILE A 29 3.91 4.34 0.54
C ILE A 29 3.54 4.63 -0.91
N ILE A 30 3.04 5.84 -1.21
CA ILE A 30 2.64 6.21 -2.58
C ILE A 30 3.84 6.14 -3.51
N GLY A 31 3.67 5.41 -4.60
CA GLY A 31 4.69 5.21 -5.61
C GLY A 31 4.73 3.79 -6.15
N THR A 32 5.80 3.49 -6.87
CA THR A 32 6.06 2.19 -7.46
C THR A 32 7.16 1.49 -6.68
N TRP A 33 6.94 0.23 -6.35
CA TRP A 33 7.79 -0.57 -5.49
C TRP A 33 8.13 -1.90 -6.16
N VAL A 34 9.41 -2.24 -6.22
CA VAL A 34 9.90 -3.44 -6.88
C VAL A 34 10.43 -4.42 -5.84
N PHE A 35 9.97 -5.63 -5.90
CA PHE A 35 10.35 -6.73 -5.02
C PHE A 35 11.87 -6.90 -4.92
N GLN A 36 12.34 -7.14 -3.72
CA GLN A 36 13.74 -7.45 -3.43
C GLN A 36 13.90 -8.82 -2.78
N SER A 37 13.11 -9.10 -1.77
CA SER A 37 13.16 -10.38 -1.06
C SER A 37 11.89 -10.61 -0.25
N MET A 38 11.61 -11.87 0.02
CA MET A 38 10.55 -12.29 0.94
C MET A 38 11.11 -13.37 1.86
N THR A 39 10.89 -13.22 3.15
CA THR A 39 11.22 -14.22 4.16
C THR A 39 9.94 -14.68 4.84
N THR A 40 9.64 -15.95 4.72
CA THR A 40 8.48 -16.58 5.37
C THR A 40 8.95 -17.50 6.48
N THR A 41 8.42 -17.30 7.67
CA THR A 41 8.65 -18.17 8.82
C THR A 41 7.39 -19.02 9.02
N TYR A 42 7.57 -20.32 9.02
CA TYR A 42 6.52 -21.30 9.32
C TYR A 42 6.66 -21.73 10.80
N TYR A 43 5.62 -21.56 11.56
CA TYR A 43 5.62 -21.95 12.98
C TYR A 43 5.30 -23.44 13.16
N SER A 44 5.97 -24.27 12.36
CA SER A 44 5.97 -25.72 12.47
C SER A 44 6.84 -26.20 13.63
N ASP A 45 6.86 -27.49 13.88
CA ASP A 45 7.78 -28.11 14.85
C ASP A 45 8.60 -29.20 14.16
N PRO A 46 9.89 -28.92 13.84
CA PRO A 46 10.64 -27.69 14.14
C PRO A 46 10.22 -26.50 13.28
N GLN A 47 10.44 -25.30 13.77
CA GLN A 47 10.18 -24.07 13.01
C GLN A 47 11.09 -23.97 11.80
N GLU A 48 10.53 -23.59 10.66
CA GLU A 48 11.25 -23.45 9.41
C GLU A 48 11.17 -22.00 8.88
N THR A 49 12.16 -21.60 8.10
CA THR A 49 12.21 -20.27 7.46
C THR A 49 12.68 -20.43 6.02
N GLU A 50 11.95 -19.85 5.12
CA GLU A 50 12.25 -19.81 3.70
C GLU A 50 12.51 -18.38 3.26
N THR A 51 13.46 -18.18 2.35
CA THR A 51 13.75 -16.88 1.76
C THR A 51 13.77 -16.99 0.25
N ILE A 52 13.08 -16.05 -0.40
CA ILE A 52 13.06 -15.88 -1.85
C ILE A 52 13.67 -14.52 -2.15
N ASP A 53 14.65 -14.46 -3.00
CA ASP A 53 15.32 -13.25 -3.45
C ASP A 53 14.89 -12.86 -4.86
N LYS A 54 15.13 -11.61 -5.23
CA LYS A 54 14.74 -11.03 -6.52
C LYS A 54 15.41 -11.71 -7.74
N ASP A 55 16.41 -12.50 -7.50
CA ASP A 55 17.14 -13.24 -8.55
C ASP A 55 16.58 -14.64 -8.77
N ASP A 56 15.61 -15.05 -7.96
CA ASP A 56 14.87 -16.29 -8.12
C ASP A 56 13.76 -16.12 -9.17
N ASP A 57 13.05 -17.19 -9.49
CA ASP A 57 11.95 -17.16 -10.46
C ASP A 57 10.70 -16.45 -9.91
N TYR A 58 10.92 -15.36 -9.20
CA TYR A 58 9.87 -14.53 -8.62
C TYR A 58 10.13 -13.05 -8.89
N SER A 59 9.10 -12.36 -9.31
CA SER A 59 9.12 -10.90 -9.47
C SER A 59 7.78 -10.29 -9.11
N GLU A 60 7.80 -9.13 -8.50
CA GLU A 60 6.59 -8.39 -8.19
C GLU A 60 6.84 -6.89 -8.21
N THR A 61 5.88 -6.16 -8.71
CA THR A 61 5.85 -4.70 -8.66
C THR A 61 4.51 -4.25 -8.10
N LEU A 62 4.53 -3.42 -7.07
CA LEU A 62 3.37 -2.83 -6.46
C LEU A 62 3.28 -1.35 -6.83
N ILE A 63 2.09 -0.85 -7.05
CA ILE A 63 1.83 0.56 -7.35
C ILE A 63 0.71 1.04 -6.43
N PHE A 64 1.05 1.99 -5.56
CA PHE A 64 0.10 2.66 -4.69
C PHE A 64 -0.11 4.08 -5.18
N ALA A 65 -1.29 4.39 -5.67
CA ALA A 65 -1.63 5.72 -6.16
C ALA A 65 -2.26 6.58 -5.05
N ALA A 66 -2.10 7.89 -5.16
CA ALA A 66 -2.62 8.85 -4.19
C ALA A 66 -4.15 8.85 -4.09
N ASP A 67 -4.84 8.39 -5.12
CA ASP A 67 -6.30 8.29 -5.16
C ASP A 67 -6.85 7.04 -4.45
N GLY A 68 -5.98 6.20 -3.88
CA GLY A 68 -6.37 4.95 -3.23
C GLY A 68 -6.41 3.75 -4.17
N THR A 69 -5.96 3.89 -5.39
CA THR A 69 -5.85 2.77 -6.33
C THR A 69 -4.60 1.96 -6.03
N PHE A 70 -4.72 0.65 -6.09
CA PHE A 70 -3.65 -0.33 -5.95
C PHE A 70 -3.56 -1.18 -7.19
N ASN A 71 -2.34 -1.38 -7.68
CA ASN A 71 -2.07 -2.29 -8.78
C ASN A 71 -0.86 -3.16 -8.44
N TYR A 72 -0.91 -4.40 -8.87
CA TYR A 72 0.25 -5.27 -8.80
C TYR A 72 0.44 -6.01 -10.12
N LYS A 73 1.66 -6.38 -10.38
CA LYS A 73 2.05 -7.27 -11.47
C LYS A 73 3.30 -8.03 -11.07
N GLY A 74 3.38 -9.27 -11.44
CA GLY A 74 4.52 -10.10 -11.14
C GLY A 74 4.53 -11.41 -11.91
N SER A 75 5.45 -12.25 -11.56
CA SER A 75 5.51 -13.62 -12.06
C SER A 75 6.11 -14.54 -11.00
N SER A 76 5.67 -15.77 -11.00
CA SER A 76 6.18 -16.83 -10.15
C SER A 76 6.31 -18.11 -10.96
N ALA A 77 7.48 -18.72 -10.96
CA ALA A 77 7.76 -19.94 -11.73
C ALA A 77 7.39 -19.82 -13.21
N GLY A 78 7.54 -18.64 -13.80
CA GLY A 78 7.25 -18.37 -15.20
C GLY A 78 5.78 -18.05 -15.50
N GLU A 79 4.89 -18.10 -14.53
CA GLU A 79 3.50 -17.70 -14.68
C GLU A 79 3.31 -16.23 -14.26
N ALA A 80 2.79 -15.42 -15.17
CA ALA A 80 2.54 -14.01 -14.92
C ALA A 80 1.19 -13.80 -14.23
N ASP A 81 1.16 -12.90 -13.27
CA ASP A 81 -0.05 -12.48 -12.57
C ASP A 81 -0.10 -10.96 -12.46
N GLN A 82 -1.30 -10.42 -12.48
CA GLN A 82 -1.54 -9.00 -12.29
C GLN A 82 -2.96 -8.72 -11.83
N GLY A 83 -3.14 -7.63 -11.11
CA GLY A 83 -4.44 -7.22 -10.65
C GLY A 83 -4.48 -5.75 -10.23
N SER A 84 -5.68 -5.31 -9.94
CA SER A 84 -5.92 -3.96 -9.46
C SER A 84 -7.04 -3.95 -8.43
N GLY A 85 -7.00 -2.96 -7.56
CA GLY A 85 -7.98 -2.79 -6.51
C GLY A 85 -7.78 -1.47 -5.79
N SER A 86 -7.97 -1.49 -4.50
CA SER A 86 -7.83 -0.32 -3.64
C SER A 86 -6.90 -0.58 -2.46
N TRP A 87 -6.35 0.48 -1.93
CA TRP A 87 -5.55 0.44 -0.71
C TRP A 87 -5.95 1.54 0.26
N SER A 88 -5.69 1.29 1.51
CA SER A 88 -5.77 2.29 2.57
C SER A 88 -4.74 1.98 3.65
N ALA A 89 -4.32 3.00 4.35
CA ALA A 89 -3.36 2.86 5.44
C ALA A 89 -3.85 3.65 6.65
N ASN A 90 -3.63 3.09 7.82
CA ASN A 90 -3.92 3.71 9.10
C ASN A 90 -2.76 3.42 10.04
N GLU A 91 -2.00 4.44 10.39
CA GLU A 91 -0.74 4.33 11.12
C GLU A 91 0.25 3.43 10.36
N ASN A 92 0.55 2.26 10.88
CA ASN A 92 1.43 1.28 10.26
C ASN A 92 0.69 0.09 9.64
N GLN A 93 -0.64 0.11 9.64
CA GLN A 93 -1.44 -0.95 9.06
C GLN A 93 -1.82 -0.61 7.62
N LEU A 94 -1.51 -1.51 6.72
CA LEU A 94 -1.87 -1.46 5.30
C LEU A 94 -3.00 -2.43 5.03
N THR A 95 -4.00 -1.98 4.31
CA THR A 95 -5.07 -2.82 3.78
C THR A 95 -5.10 -2.70 2.27
N THR A 96 -5.07 -3.82 1.57
CA THR A 96 -5.33 -3.89 0.12
C THR A 96 -6.54 -4.76 -0.15
N ILE A 97 -7.31 -4.40 -1.17
CA ILE A 97 -8.50 -5.15 -1.60
C ILE A 97 -8.41 -5.31 -3.11
N VAL A 98 -8.38 -6.56 -3.56
CA VAL A 98 -8.39 -6.93 -4.97
C VAL A 98 -9.55 -7.89 -5.21
N GLY A 99 -10.56 -7.46 -5.95
CA GLY A 99 -11.79 -8.23 -6.09
C GLY A 99 -12.49 -8.42 -4.75
N THR A 100 -12.60 -9.65 -4.29
CA THR A 100 -13.17 -10.01 -2.98
C THR A 100 -12.10 -10.32 -1.94
N GLU A 101 -10.84 -10.31 -2.34
CA GLU A 101 -9.74 -10.65 -1.47
C GLU A 101 -9.22 -9.42 -0.74
N LYS A 102 -9.12 -9.50 0.56
CA LYS A 102 -8.66 -8.44 1.44
C LYS A 102 -7.43 -8.90 2.19
N THR A 103 -6.33 -8.20 2.00
CA THR A 103 -5.09 -8.44 2.74
C THR A 103 -4.85 -7.31 3.72
N ILE A 104 -4.48 -7.65 4.92
CA ILE A 104 -4.09 -6.72 5.97
C ILE A 104 -2.70 -7.09 6.46
N GLY A 105 -1.83 -6.11 6.55
CA GLY A 105 -0.48 -6.28 7.08
C GLY A 105 0.04 -5.01 7.72
N GLU A 106 1.15 -5.14 8.42
CA GLU A 106 1.89 -3.98 8.88
C GLU A 106 2.87 -3.54 7.80
N TYR A 107 3.16 -2.25 7.72
CA TYR A 107 4.15 -1.75 6.79
C TYR A 107 5.03 -0.68 7.41
N THR A 108 6.24 -0.57 6.88
CA THR A 108 7.15 0.52 7.16
C THR A 108 7.78 1.02 5.87
N VAL A 109 8.03 2.32 5.80
CA VAL A 109 8.76 2.96 4.69
C VAL A 109 9.91 3.75 5.29
N ALA A 110 11.12 3.45 4.88
CA ALA A 110 12.32 4.18 5.30
C ALA A 110 13.39 4.10 4.20
N ASP A 111 13.99 5.23 3.88
CA ASP A 111 15.11 5.33 2.93
C ASP A 111 14.85 4.67 1.56
N GLY A 112 13.63 4.81 1.05
CA GLY A 112 13.24 4.20 -0.22
C GLY A 112 13.00 2.69 -0.16
N VAL A 113 12.88 2.13 1.03
CA VAL A 113 12.57 0.72 1.26
C VAL A 113 11.20 0.60 1.91
N LEU A 114 10.35 -0.22 1.32
CA LEU A 114 9.06 -0.62 1.87
C LEU A 114 9.17 -2.05 2.39
N THR A 115 8.80 -2.27 3.62
CA THR A 115 8.65 -3.61 4.19
C THR A 115 7.19 -3.83 4.53
N ILE A 116 6.63 -4.93 4.06
CA ILE A 116 5.27 -5.36 4.39
C ILE A 116 5.37 -6.67 5.17
N THR A 117 4.73 -6.73 6.30
CA THR A 117 4.68 -7.91 7.17
C THR A 117 3.24 -8.39 7.25
N THR A 118 3.02 -9.65 6.92
CA THR A 118 1.73 -10.31 7.06
C THR A 118 1.85 -11.53 7.95
N ASP A 119 0.84 -11.74 8.76
CA ASP A 119 0.70 -12.92 9.62
C ASP A 119 -0.53 -13.70 9.18
N GLU A 120 -0.38 -15.00 9.03
CA GLU A 120 -1.49 -15.91 8.75
C GLU A 120 -1.64 -16.88 9.93
N GLU A 121 -2.86 -17.04 10.37
CA GLU A 121 -3.17 -17.93 11.51
C GLU A 121 -3.12 -19.40 11.09
N GLU A 122 -2.84 -20.26 12.05
CA GLU A 122 -2.86 -21.70 11.86
C GLU A 122 -4.26 -22.18 11.52
N THR A 123 -4.33 -23.13 10.60
CA THR A 123 -5.54 -23.82 10.21
C THR A 123 -5.35 -25.33 10.34
N ASP A 124 -6.42 -26.10 10.13
CA ASP A 124 -6.34 -27.57 10.16
C ASP A 124 -5.45 -28.16 9.06
N GLU A 125 -5.06 -27.35 8.06
CA GLU A 125 -4.26 -27.78 6.92
C GLU A 125 -2.88 -27.14 6.86
N TYR A 126 -2.72 -25.95 7.46
CA TYR A 126 -1.50 -25.16 7.35
C TYR A 126 -1.06 -24.59 8.70
N PHE A 127 0.23 -24.56 8.93
CA PHE A 127 0.81 -23.88 10.09
C PHE A 127 0.65 -22.37 9.97
N ALA A 128 0.64 -21.69 11.10
CA ALA A 128 0.72 -20.25 11.12
C ALA A 128 2.01 -19.79 10.40
N THR A 129 1.93 -18.69 9.68
CA THR A 129 3.09 -18.13 8.99
C THR A 129 3.23 -16.64 9.27
N LYS A 130 4.47 -16.17 9.16
CA LYS A 130 4.78 -14.75 9.14
C LYS A 130 5.67 -14.46 7.95
N SER A 131 5.21 -13.61 7.06
CA SER A 131 5.96 -13.20 5.89
C SER A 131 6.40 -11.75 5.99
N ASN A 132 7.67 -11.49 5.70
CA ASN A 132 8.23 -10.17 5.58
C ASN A 132 8.70 -9.97 4.14
N VAL A 133 8.09 -9.04 3.44
CA VAL A 133 8.42 -8.77 2.05
C VAL A 133 9.05 -7.38 1.94
N VAL A 134 10.16 -7.31 1.26
CA VAL A 134 10.96 -6.10 1.11
C VAL A 134 10.92 -5.64 -0.34
N TYR A 135 10.63 -4.37 -0.53
CA TYR A 135 10.58 -3.71 -1.84
C TYR A 135 11.46 -2.47 -1.85
N GLN A 136 11.98 -2.14 -3.02
CA GLN A 136 12.74 -0.93 -3.28
C GLN A 136 11.91 0.03 -4.12
N LYS A 137 11.93 1.31 -3.77
CA LYS A 137 11.26 2.35 -4.55
C LYS A 137 11.94 2.53 -5.91
N GLN A 138 11.10 2.67 -6.93
CA GLN A 138 11.53 2.93 -8.29
C GLN A 138 11.60 4.42 -8.59
#